data_73c2854ce95333cce8427e36103731bb
#
_entry.id   73c2854ce95333cce8427e36103731bb
#
_cell.length_a   1.000
_cell.length_b   1.000
_cell.length_c   1.000
_cell.angle_alpha   90.00
_cell.angle_beta   90.00
_cell.angle_gamma   90.00
#
_symmetry.space_group_name_H-M   'P 1'
#
loop_
_entity.id
_entity.type
_entity.pdbx_description
1 polymer ?
#
loop_
_entity_poly.entity_id
_entity_poly.type
_entity_poly.pdbx_seq_one_letter_code
_entity_poly.pdbx_strand_id
1 'polypeptide(L)'
;CPWCRSVIESLIEVSSDLGLEEIYYVDVKDIRDTMKVNDDGKVETDKKGTSGYYKLLKLLDNVLDDYTLTNKDNEGVSANEKRIYAPTVISIVDGKAEDMTTGISDAQTDAYMKLTDEMKKETYNKFKCVLECVTENKNSCSIDKKC
;
A
#
# COMPACT_ATOMS: atom_id res chain seq x y z
N CYS A 1 -8.72 2.54 10.26
CA CYS A 1 -7.33 2.06 10.18
C CYS A 1 -6.40 3.06 10.88
N PRO A 2 -5.77 2.68 12.02
CA PRO A 2 -4.85 3.58 12.73
C PRO A 2 -3.62 3.95 11.90
N TRP A 3 -3.05 3.00 11.17
CA TRP A 3 -1.95 3.23 10.24
C TRP A 3 -2.27 4.24 9.15
N CYS A 4 -3.51 4.20 8.61
CA CYS A 4 -3.93 5.21 7.62
C CYS A 4 -3.97 6.61 8.24
N ARG A 5 -4.42 6.71 9.49
CA ARG A 5 -4.50 8.00 10.19
C ARG A 5 -3.13 8.60 10.51
N SER A 6 -2.12 7.76 10.73
CA SER A 6 -0.77 8.25 11.04
C SER A 6 -0.08 8.90 9.83
N VAL A 7 -0.46 8.56 8.61
CA VAL A 7 0.22 9.03 7.39
C VAL A 7 -0.61 10.00 6.53
N ILE A 8 -1.93 10.13 6.81
CA ILE A 8 -2.84 10.89 5.93
C ILE A 8 -2.48 12.37 5.80
N GLU A 9 -1.98 13.00 6.87
CA GLU A 9 -1.57 14.41 6.84
C GLU A 9 -0.44 14.62 5.84
N SER A 10 0.57 13.76 5.84
CA SER A 10 1.68 13.82 4.87
C SER A 10 1.22 13.54 3.44
N LEU A 11 0.24 12.65 3.24
CA LEU A 11 -0.34 12.42 1.92
C LEU A 11 -1.04 13.67 1.37
N ILE A 12 -1.83 14.35 2.20
CA ILE A 12 -2.53 15.59 1.82
C ILE A 12 -1.51 16.68 1.49
N GLU A 13 -0.47 16.85 2.32
CA GLU A 13 0.59 17.83 2.13
C GLU A 13 1.29 17.62 0.78
N VAL A 14 1.77 16.39 0.52
CA VAL A 14 2.43 16.05 -0.76
C VAL A 14 1.52 16.29 -1.94
N SER A 15 0.25 15.89 -1.85
CA SER A 15 -0.70 16.06 -2.94
C SER A 15 -0.94 17.53 -3.26
N SER A 16 -1.02 18.37 -2.23
CA SER A 16 -1.12 19.82 -2.39
C SER A 16 0.13 20.42 -3.04
N ASP A 17 1.32 20.02 -2.57
CA ASP A 17 2.60 20.51 -3.10
C ASP A 17 2.83 20.12 -4.56
N LEU A 18 2.33 18.95 -4.95
CA LEU A 18 2.39 18.45 -6.33
C LEU A 18 1.24 18.97 -7.21
N GLY A 19 0.29 19.72 -6.65
CA GLY A 19 -0.86 20.26 -7.39
C GLY A 19 -1.82 19.18 -7.87
N LEU A 20 -1.94 18.05 -7.17
CA LEU A 20 -2.90 17.01 -7.52
C LEU A 20 -4.32 17.47 -7.18
N GLU A 21 -5.21 17.46 -8.16
CA GLU A 21 -6.59 17.92 -8.00
C GLU A 21 -7.47 16.86 -7.32
N GLU A 22 -7.19 15.58 -7.53
CA GLU A 22 -8.02 14.48 -7.06
C GLU A 22 -7.17 13.28 -6.57
N ILE A 23 -7.65 12.65 -5.51
CA ILE A 23 -7.17 11.34 -5.02
C ILE A 23 -8.37 10.41 -4.92
N TYR A 24 -8.32 9.27 -5.60
CA TYR A 24 -9.37 8.25 -5.50
C TYR A 24 -9.13 7.38 -4.26
N TYR A 25 -10.17 7.28 -3.44
CA TYR A 25 -10.14 6.46 -2.23
C TYR A 25 -10.94 5.17 -2.43
N VAL A 26 -10.33 4.04 -2.08
CA VAL A 26 -10.99 2.72 -2.09
C VAL A 26 -10.92 2.11 -0.69
N ASP A 27 -12.08 1.90 -0.06
CA ASP A 27 -12.16 1.15 1.20
C ASP A 27 -12.16 -0.35 0.91
N VAL A 28 -11.01 -0.98 1.16
CA VAL A 28 -10.84 -2.42 0.94
C VAL A 28 -11.31 -3.27 2.11
N LYS A 29 -11.68 -2.68 3.25
CA LYS A 29 -11.98 -3.41 4.50
C LYS A 29 -13.08 -4.44 4.30
N ASP A 30 -14.18 -4.05 3.68
CA ASP A 30 -15.36 -4.90 3.56
C ASP A 30 -15.38 -5.76 2.29
N ILE A 31 -14.57 -5.40 1.30
CA ILE A 31 -14.51 -6.09 0.01
C ILE A 31 -13.41 -7.13 -0.11
N ARG A 32 -12.35 -7.02 0.72
CA ARG A 32 -11.21 -7.94 0.68
C ARG A 32 -11.55 -9.29 1.31
N ASP A 33 -10.80 -10.29 0.93
CA ASP A 33 -10.78 -11.60 1.59
C ASP A 33 -10.14 -11.55 2.98
N THR A 34 -10.34 -12.61 3.74
CA THR A 34 -9.54 -12.92 4.93
C THR A 34 -8.96 -14.32 4.81
N MET A 35 -7.71 -14.48 5.20
CA MET A 35 -6.99 -15.74 5.19
C MET A 35 -6.38 -16.00 6.56
N LYS A 36 -6.18 -17.27 6.86
CA LYS A 36 -5.52 -17.72 8.09
C LYS A 36 -4.59 -18.89 7.78
N VAL A 37 -3.64 -19.13 8.66
CA VAL A 37 -2.83 -20.34 8.64
C VAL A 37 -3.53 -21.38 9.52
N ASN A 38 -3.84 -22.55 8.97
CA ASN A 38 -4.46 -23.65 9.71
C ASN A 38 -3.46 -24.42 10.56
N ASP A 39 -3.93 -25.45 11.28
CA ASP A 39 -3.09 -26.23 12.18
C ASP A 39 -1.99 -27.04 11.47
N ASP A 40 -2.18 -27.32 10.19
CA ASP A 40 -1.17 -27.99 9.33
C ASP A 40 -0.15 -27.02 8.73
N GLY A 41 -0.17 -25.73 9.12
CA GLY A 41 0.72 -24.69 8.60
C GLY A 41 0.39 -24.22 7.18
N LYS A 42 -0.79 -24.54 6.65
CA LYS A 42 -1.22 -24.14 5.30
C LYS A 42 -2.14 -22.94 5.37
N VAL A 43 -2.00 -22.05 4.37
CA VAL A 43 -2.91 -20.93 4.20
C VAL A 43 -4.25 -21.40 3.66
N GLU A 44 -5.33 -20.99 4.29
CA GLU A 44 -6.71 -21.21 3.83
C GLU A 44 -7.51 -19.91 3.85
N THR A 45 -8.46 -19.79 2.94
CA THR A 45 -9.36 -18.63 2.87
C THR A 45 -10.47 -18.80 3.90
N ASP A 46 -10.53 -17.90 4.88
CA ASP A 46 -11.57 -17.83 5.90
C ASP A 46 -12.83 -17.15 5.34
N LYS A 47 -12.66 -16.01 4.66
CA LYS A 47 -13.74 -15.29 3.95
C LYS A 47 -13.27 -14.90 2.56
N LYS A 48 -14.08 -15.21 1.54
CA LYS A 48 -13.78 -14.78 0.17
C LYS A 48 -14.02 -13.28 0.00
N GLY A 49 -13.15 -12.62 -0.75
CA GLY A 49 -13.34 -11.26 -1.21
C GLY A 49 -14.43 -11.15 -2.28
N THR A 50 -14.82 -9.92 -2.60
CA THR A 50 -15.73 -9.65 -3.70
C THR A 50 -15.03 -9.84 -5.05
N SER A 51 -15.81 -10.06 -6.12
CA SER A 51 -15.27 -10.10 -7.48
C SER A 51 -14.55 -8.80 -7.88
N GLY A 52 -15.01 -7.65 -7.35
CA GLY A 52 -14.37 -6.35 -7.53
C GLY A 52 -12.99 -6.30 -6.91
N TYR A 53 -12.82 -6.85 -5.71
CA TYR A 53 -11.52 -6.91 -5.05
C TYR A 53 -10.51 -7.74 -5.85
N TYR A 54 -10.90 -8.92 -6.32
CA TYR A 54 -10.00 -9.76 -7.14
C TYR A 54 -9.67 -9.13 -8.50
N LYS A 55 -10.59 -8.38 -9.12
CA LYS A 55 -10.27 -7.58 -10.31
C LYS A 55 -9.24 -6.50 -10.00
N LEU A 56 -9.39 -5.83 -8.85
CA LEU A 56 -8.45 -4.80 -8.40
C LEU A 56 -7.05 -5.38 -8.17
N LEU A 57 -6.93 -6.53 -7.47
CA LEU A 57 -5.66 -7.24 -7.31
C LEU A 57 -4.99 -7.54 -8.65
N LYS A 58 -5.76 -8.00 -9.65
CA LYS A 58 -5.24 -8.28 -10.99
C LYS A 58 -4.77 -7.03 -11.73
N LEU A 59 -5.47 -5.91 -11.57
CA LEU A 59 -5.08 -4.63 -12.20
C LEU A 59 -3.81 -4.05 -11.60
N LEU A 60 -3.55 -4.34 -10.32
CA LEU A 60 -2.44 -3.81 -9.54
C LEU A 60 -1.32 -4.82 -9.32
N ASP A 61 -1.38 -6.01 -9.95
CA ASP A 61 -0.48 -7.15 -9.72
C ASP A 61 1.01 -6.79 -9.86
N ASN A 62 1.32 -5.88 -10.79
CA ASN A 62 2.69 -5.46 -11.08
C ASN A 62 3.34 -4.61 -9.96
N VAL A 63 2.56 -4.00 -9.08
CA VAL A 63 3.06 -3.13 -8.01
C VAL A 63 2.78 -3.67 -6.60
N LEU A 64 1.85 -4.61 -6.44
CA LEU A 64 1.51 -5.16 -5.13
C LEU A 64 2.52 -6.19 -4.65
N ASP A 65 2.73 -6.22 -3.33
CA ASP A 65 3.52 -7.23 -2.65
C ASP A 65 2.77 -8.57 -2.50
N ASP A 66 3.53 -9.64 -2.38
CA ASP A 66 3.00 -10.95 -2.04
C ASP A 66 2.47 -10.96 -0.61
N TYR A 67 1.33 -11.64 -0.43
CA TYR A 67 0.72 -11.75 0.88
C TYR A 67 1.39 -12.86 1.70
N THR A 68 1.94 -12.48 2.83
CA THR A 68 2.56 -13.39 3.80
C THR A 68 1.81 -13.31 5.13
N LEU A 69 1.41 -14.46 5.65
CA LEU A 69 0.84 -14.61 6.98
C LEU A 69 1.90 -15.15 7.94
N THR A 70 1.65 -14.98 9.23
CA THR A 70 2.52 -15.53 10.27
C THR A 70 1.87 -16.78 10.88
N ASN A 71 2.60 -17.88 10.94
CA ASN A 71 2.16 -19.11 11.61
C ASN A 71 2.33 -19.02 13.14
N LYS A 72 2.00 -20.12 13.85
CA LYS A 72 2.12 -20.21 15.32
C LYS A 72 3.57 -20.11 15.82
N ASP A 73 4.54 -20.43 14.96
CA ASP A 73 5.97 -20.41 15.27
C ASP A 73 6.65 -19.09 14.89
N ASN A 74 5.85 -18.06 14.55
CA ASN A 74 6.29 -16.76 14.03
C ASN A 74 7.04 -16.80 12.70
N GLU A 75 6.81 -17.84 11.88
CA GLU A 75 7.38 -17.95 10.55
C GLU A 75 6.41 -17.42 9.50
N GLY A 76 6.95 -16.80 8.44
CA GLY A 76 6.16 -16.31 7.31
C GLY A 76 5.72 -17.45 6.40
N VAL A 77 4.41 -17.50 6.10
CA VAL A 77 3.80 -18.46 5.16
C VAL A 77 3.18 -17.68 4.01
N SER A 78 3.65 -17.92 2.79
CA SER A 78 3.09 -17.26 1.61
C SER A 78 1.67 -17.72 1.32
N ALA A 79 0.79 -16.77 1.04
CA ALA A 79 -0.56 -17.05 0.56
C ALA A 79 -0.60 -17.40 -0.94
N ASN A 80 0.52 -17.23 -1.67
CA ASN A 80 0.61 -17.30 -3.12
C ASN A 80 -0.37 -16.36 -3.85
N GLU A 81 -0.71 -15.24 -3.21
CA GLU A 81 -1.57 -14.18 -3.73
C GLU A 81 -0.99 -12.82 -3.36
N LYS A 82 -1.39 -11.80 -4.11
CA LYS A 82 -1.07 -10.41 -3.80
C LYS A 82 -2.01 -9.85 -2.75
N ARG A 83 -1.59 -8.76 -2.07
CA ARG A 83 -2.39 -8.10 -1.04
C ARG A 83 -2.34 -6.59 -1.14
N ILE A 84 -3.52 -5.96 -0.99
CA ILE A 84 -3.61 -4.52 -0.73
C ILE A 84 -3.61 -4.32 0.78
N TYR A 85 -2.51 -3.81 1.30
CA TYR A 85 -2.40 -3.40 2.70
C TYR A 85 -3.03 -2.01 2.89
N ALA A 86 -3.29 -1.61 4.12
CA ALA A 86 -3.83 -0.29 4.43
C ALA A 86 -2.95 0.39 5.49
N PRO A 87 -2.32 1.52 5.15
CA PRO A 87 -2.48 2.31 3.92
C PRO A 87 -1.72 1.73 2.73
N THR A 88 -2.18 2.01 1.53
CA THR A 88 -1.45 1.84 0.27
C THR A 88 -1.82 2.98 -0.66
N VAL A 89 -0.82 3.69 -1.18
CA VAL A 89 -0.96 4.74 -2.19
C VAL A 89 -0.31 4.23 -3.46
N ILE A 90 -1.01 4.35 -4.57
CA ILE A 90 -0.60 3.82 -5.88
C ILE A 90 -0.72 4.93 -6.91
N SER A 91 0.33 5.15 -7.69
CA SER A 91 0.28 6.01 -8.86
C SER A 91 -0.29 5.25 -10.06
N ILE A 92 -1.26 5.87 -10.74
CA ILE A 92 -1.88 5.33 -11.96
C ILE A 92 -1.60 6.32 -13.09
N VAL A 93 -0.91 5.86 -14.13
CA VAL A 93 -0.61 6.65 -15.34
C VAL A 93 -1.16 5.91 -16.55
N ASP A 94 -1.97 6.56 -17.37
CA ASP A 94 -2.60 5.96 -18.56
C ASP A 94 -3.35 4.63 -18.25
N GLY A 95 -3.96 4.55 -17.07
CA GLY A 95 -4.72 3.37 -16.63
C GLY A 95 -3.88 2.19 -16.16
N LYS A 96 -2.58 2.38 -15.95
CA LYS A 96 -1.66 1.38 -15.41
C LYS A 96 -1.10 1.82 -14.07
N ALA A 97 -0.97 0.88 -13.15
CA ALA A 97 -0.25 1.10 -11.91
C ALA A 97 1.26 1.16 -12.21
N GLU A 98 1.92 2.24 -11.78
CA GLU A 98 3.35 2.46 -12.02
C GLU A 98 4.19 2.19 -10.78
N ASP A 99 3.73 2.65 -9.61
CA ASP A 99 4.46 2.48 -8.37
C ASP A 99 3.52 2.50 -7.16
N MET A 100 3.99 2.01 -6.01
CA MET A 100 3.20 2.01 -4.79
C MET A 100 4.04 2.21 -3.54
N THR A 101 3.42 2.76 -2.50
CA THR A 101 3.99 2.83 -1.15
C THR A 101 2.91 2.78 -0.08
N THR A 102 3.26 2.26 1.09
CA THR A 102 2.43 2.42 2.30
C THR A 102 2.61 3.79 2.96
N GLY A 103 3.71 4.48 2.65
CA GLY A 103 4.10 5.74 3.28
C GLY A 103 4.50 5.63 4.75
N ILE A 104 4.44 4.45 5.35
CA ILE A 104 4.82 4.24 6.74
C ILE A 104 6.33 4.37 6.89
N SER A 105 6.80 5.17 7.86
CA SER A 105 8.22 5.28 8.18
C SER A 105 8.76 3.95 8.70
N ASP A 106 9.98 3.58 8.30
CA ASP A 106 10.63 2.35 8.73
C ASP A 106 10.87 2.31 10.25
N ALA A 107 10.97 3.48 10.88
CA ALA A 107 11.09 3.62 12.32
C ALA A 107 9.74 3.58 13.07
N GLN A 108 8.61 3.56 12.35
CA GLN A 108 7.29 3.51 12.97
C GLN A 108 6.91 2.07 13.30
N THR A 109 7.06 1.68 14.56
CA THR A 109 6.77 0.33 15.06
C THR A 109 5.34 0.14 15.58
N ASP A 110 4.62 1.24 15.82
CA ASP A 110 3.24 1.23 16.33
C ASP A 110 2.39 2.29 15.64
N ALA A 111 1.14 1.95 15.31
CA ALA A 111 0.21 2.83 14.61
C ALA A 111 -0.27 4.04 15.44
N TYR A 112 -0.13 3.97 16.75
CA TYR A 112 -0.57 5.03 17.69
C TYR A 112 0.58 5.86 18.22
N MET A 113 1.83 5.51 17.89
CA MET A 113 2.98 6.28 18.34
C MET A 113 2.97 7.68 17.70
N LYS A 114 3.47 8.66 18.45
CA LYS A 114 3.68 10.01 17.92
C LYS A 114 4.85 9.99 16.94
N LEU A 115 4.60 10.40 15.70
CA LEU A 115 5.66 10.49 14.70
C LEU A 115 6.62 11.64 15.03
N THR A 116 7.91 11.37 14.93
CA THR A 116 8.95 12.43 14.97
C THR A 116 8.96 13.21 13.65
N ASP A 117 9.66 14.33 13.63
CA ASP A 117 9.78 15.13 12.40
C ASP A 117 10.53 14.37 11.30
N GLU A 118 11.51 13.54 11.68
CA GLU A 118 12.23 12.65 10.76
C GLU A 118 11.29 11.60 10.13
N MET A 119 10.44 10.96 10.94
CA MET A 119 9.46 10.00 10.44
C MET A 119 8.44 10.65 9.49
N LYS A 120 7.95 11.84 9.83
CA LYS A 120 7.05 12.61 8.96
C LYS A 120 7.71 12.96 7.64
N LYS A 121 8.97 13.42 7.69
CA LYS A 121 9.75 13.71 6.49
C LYS A 121 9.99 12.48 5.63
N GLU A 122 10.26 11.33 6.23
CA GLU A 122 10.38 10.06 5.50
C GLU A 122 9.06 9.68 4.83
N THR A 123 7.94 9.73 5.57
CA THR A 123 6.59 9.49 5.03
C THR A 123 6.26 10.41 3.86
N TYR A 124 6.54 11.72 4.01
CA TYR A 124 6.39 12.72 2.95
C TYR A 124 7.19 12.33 1.71
N ASN A 125 8.48 11.99 1.87
CA ASN A 125 9.35 11.62 0.75
C ASN A 125 8.89 10.34 0.05
N LYS A 126 8.43 9.32 0.79
CA LYS A 126 7.85 8.08 0.23
C LYS A 126 6.63 8.39 -0.64
N PHE A 127 5.70 9.22 -0.17
CA PHE A 127 4.55 9.62 -0.97
C PHE A 127 4.94 10.48 -2.18
N LYS A 128 5.83 11.45 -1.98
CA LYS A 128 6.31 12.31 -3.05
C LYS A 128 6.91 11.49 -4.19
N CYS A 129 7.77 10.54 -3.87
CA CYS A 129 8.42 9.66 -4.84
C CYS A 129 7.38 8.93 -5.73
N VAL A 130 6.36 8.32 -5.13
CA VAL A 130 5.31 7.59 -5.87
C VAL A 130 4.40 8.53 -6.66
N LEU A 131 4.07 9.72 -6.11
CA LEU A 131 3.10 10.63 -6.73
C LEU A 131 3.71 11.56 -7.78
N GLU A 132 5.02 11.81 -7.77
CA GLU A 132 5.70 12.57 -8.83
C GLU A 132 5.46 11.97 -10.21
N CYS A 133 5.33 10.66 -10.31
CA CYS A 133 5.01 9.95 -11.56
C CYS A 133 3.71 10.41 -12.24
N VAL A 134 2.75 10.92 -11.46
CA VAL A 134 1.45 11.37 -11.99
C VAL A 134 1.53 12.79 -12.56
N THR A 135 2.44 13.62 -12.04
CA THR A 135 2.56 15.05 -12.39
C THR A 135 3.57 15.32 -13.49
N GLU A 136 4.59 14.49 -13.63
CA GLU A 136 5.61 14.67 -14.66
C GLU A 136 5.23 13.94 -15.95
N ASN A 137 5.42 14.60 -17.10
CA ASN A 137 5.25 13.98 -18.40
C ASN A 137 6.11 12.69 -18.50
N LYS A 138 5.47 11.55 -18.50
CA LYS A 138 5.81 10.15 -18.88
C LYS A 138 7.29 9.67 -18.95
N ASN A 139 8.30 10.54 -18.85
CA ASN A 139 9.70 10.19 -19.04
C ASN A 139 10.51 10.08 -17.75
N SER A 140 9.93 10.36 -16.58
CA SER A 140 10.67 10.40 -15.32
C SER A 140 10.36 9.26 -14.35
N CYS A 141 9.28 8.49 -14.57
CA CYS A 141 9.08 7.20 -13.92
C CYS A 141 10.01 6.18 -14.54
N SER A 142 11.32 6.33 -14.34
CA SER A 142 12.27 5.31 -14.74
C SER A 142 12.21 4.15 -13.76
N ILE A 143 12.13 2.95 -14.29
CA ILE A 143 12.16 1.63 -13.64
C ILE A 143 13.30 1.48 -12.60
N ASP A 144 14.24 2.40 -12.55
CA ASP A 144 15.41 2.41 -11.67
C ASP A 144 15.26 3.22 -10.37
N LYS A 145 14.16 3.97 -10.17
CA LYS A 145 13.84 4.59 -8.89
C LYS A 145 13.01 3.62 -8.04
N LYS A 146 13.67 2.75 -7.28
CA LYS A 146 13.03 2.15 -6.10
C LYS A 146 12.83 3.25 -5.06
N CYS A 147 11.59 3.60 -4.85
CA CYS A 147 11.18 4.50 -3.78
C CYS A 147 11.17 3.81 -2.41
#